data_1909dde265260b2a15f49500743ffafc
#
_entry.id   1909dde265260b2a15f49500743ffafc
#
_cell.length_a   1.000
_cell.length_b   1.000
_cell.length_c   1.000
_cell.angle_alpha   90.00
_cell.angle_beta   90.00
_cell.angle_gamma   90.00
#
_symmetry.space_group_name_H-M   'P 1'
#
loop_
_entity.id
_entity.type
_entity.pdbx_description
1 polymer ?
#
loop_
_entity_poly.entity_id
_entity_poly.type
_entity_poly.pdbx_seq_one_letter_code
_entity_poly.pdbx_strand_id
1 'polypeptide(L)' 'LQPSAALAAVIGPGPFGRGEVMQKLWDYIKARNLQDPQDKRTLIADEKLRPLFEADRIGMFKLAGIAGKHLS' A
#
# COMPACT_ATOMS: atom_id res chain seq x y z
N LEU A 1 -13.18 -5.20 7.82
CA LEU A 1 -12.98 -5.18 6.37
C LEU A 1 -11.94 -6.21 5.94
N GLN A 2 -12.17 -6.81 4.82
CA GLN A 2 -11.27 -7.83 4.27
C GLN A 2 -10.42 -7.22 3.16
N PRO A 3 -9.10 -7.43 3.18
CA PRO A 3 -8.26 -6.98 2.09
C PRO A 3 -8.40 -7.88 0.86
N SER A 4 -8.21 -7.30 -0.32
CA SER A 4 -8.13 -8.09 -1.54
C SER A 4 -6.89 -8.99 -1.49
N ALA A 5 -6.80 -9.95 -2.41
CA ALA A 5 -5.62 -10.83 -2.48
C ALA A 5 -4.33 -10.03 -2.66
N ALA A 6 -4.36 -8.97 -3.48
CA ALA A 6 -3.19 -8.12 -3.70
C ALA A 6 -2.78 -7.39 -2.42
N LEU A 7 -3.75 -6.86 -1.68
CA LEU A 7 -3.49 -6.15 -0.44
C LEU A 7 -3.04 -7.13 0.65
N ALA A 8 -3.70 -8.28 0.75
CA ALA A 8 -3.35 -9.31 1.72
C ALA A 8 -1.91 -9.81 1.54
N ALA A 9 -1.41 -9.83 0.32
CA ALA A 9 -0.03 -10.24 0.06
C ALA A 9 0.98 -9.27 0.68
N VAL A 10 0.57 -8.02 0.91
CA VAL A 10 1.44 -7.00 1.50
C VAL A 10 1.29 -6.94 3.01
N ILE A 11 0.05 -6.89 3.51
CA ILE A 11 -0.21 -6.63 4.93
C ILE A 11 -0.74 -7.82 5.71
N GLY A 12 -1.05 -8.92 5.03
CA GLY A 12 -1.60 -10.11 5.66
C GLY A 12 -3.10 -10.25 5.42
N PRO A 13 -3.69 -11.39 5.81
CA PRO A 13 -5.06 -11.73 5.43
C PRO A 13 -6.17 -10.98 6.17
N GLY A 14 -5.85 -10.25 7.22
CA GLY A 14 -6.87 -9.50 7.96
C GLY A 14 -7.82 -10.41 8.75
N PRO A 15 -9.03 -9.92 9.10
CA PRO A 15 -9.60 -8.60 8.71
C PRO A 15 -8.94 -7.41 9.40
N PHE A 16 -9.03 -6.24 8.78
CA PHE A 16 -8.44 -5.01 9.30
C PHE A 16 -9.40 -3.83 9.20
N GLY A 17 -9.30 -2.89 10.13
CA GLY A 17 -9.92 -1.59 9.97
C GLY A 17 -9.13 -0.74 8.98
N ARG A 18 -9.77 0.32 8.43
CA ARG A 18 -9.12 1.18 7.45
C ARG A 18 -7.86 1.83 8.02
N GLY A 19 -7.91 2.27 9.27
CA GLY A 19 -6.74 2.86 9.91
C GLY A 19 -5.59 1.88 10.05
N GLU A 20 -5.90 0.63 10.38
CA GLU A 20 -4.90 -0.42 10.50
C GLU A 20 -4.24 -0.70 9.15
N VAL A 21 -5.04 -0.73 8.08
CA VAL A 21 -4.53 -0.97 6.74
C VAL A 21 -3.53 0.12 6.34
N MET A 22 -3.88 1.37 6.57
CA MET A 22 -2.98 2.49 6.26
C MET A 22 -1.70 2.40 7.06
N GLN A 23 -1.79 2.08 8.35
CA GLN A 23 -0.61 1.95 9.19
C GLN A 23 0.28 0.81 8.70
N LYS A 24 -0.30 -0.34 8.39
CA LYS A 24 0.48 -1.48 7.92
C LYS A 24 1.13 -1.22 6.57
N LEU A 25 0.44 -0.54 5.67
CA LEU A 25 1.03 -0.14 4.39
C LEU A 25 2.21 0.80 4.59
N TRP A 26 2.07 1.79 5.46
CA TRP A 26 3.17 2.71 5.75
C TRP A 26 4.35 2.01 6.42
N ASP A 27 4.07 1.07 7.34
CA ASP A 27 5.12 0.27 7.98
C ASP A 27 5.90 -0.52 6.93
N TYR A 28 5.20 -1.12 5.98
CA TYR A 28 5.83 -1.87 4.88
C TYR A 28 6.69 -0.94 4.02
N ILE A 29 6.14 0.19 3.64
CA ILE A 29 6.83 1.17 2.78
C ILE A 29 8.09 1.68 3.47
N LYS A 30 7.99 2.01 4.75
CA LYS A 30 9.15 2.51 5.51
C LYS A 30 10.19 1.44 5.73
N ALA A 31 9.76 0.22 6.03
CA ALA A 31 10.67 -0.90 6.26
C ALA A 31 11.49 -1.22 5.01
N ARG A 32 10.91 -1.04 3.83
CA ARG A 32 11.57 -1.33 2.56
C ARG A 32 12.11 -0.09 1.87
N ASN A 33 11.92 1.08 2.49
CA ASN A 33 12.42 2.35 1.97
C ASN A 33 11.91 2.60 0.54
N LEU A 34 10.59 2.49 0.36
CA LEU A 34 9.97 2.61 -0.94
C LEU A 34 9.54 4.03 -1.31
N GLN A 35 9.91 5.02 -0.51
CA GLN A 35 9.71 6.41 -0.87
C GLN A 35 10.82 6.86 -1.82
N ASP A 36 10.44 7.64 -2.85
CA ASP A 36 11.41 8.18 -3.78
C ASP A 36 12.35 9.12 -3.02
N PRO A 37 13.68 8.92 -3.09
CA PRO A 37 14.62 9.77 -2.36
C PRO A 37 14.60 11.23 -2.81
N GLN A 38 14.17 11.50 -4.03
CA GLN A 38 14.08 12.86 -4.56
C GLN A 38 12.73 13.50 -4.30
N ASP A 39 11.68 12.69 -4.13
CA ASP A 39 10.33 13.17 -3.85
C ASP A 39 9.64 12.17 -2.92
N LYS A 40 9.69 12.44 -1.63
CA LYS A 40 9.14 11.52 -0.63
C LYS A 40 7.62 11.37 -0.71
N ARG A 41 6.95 12.21 -1.48
CA ARG A 41 5.52 12.08 -1.71
C ARG A 41 5.20 11.03 -2.77
N THR A 42 6.21 10.58 -3.50
CA THR A 42 6.06 9.52 -4.48
C THR A 42 6.48 8.19 -3.86
N LEU A 43 5.62 7.19 -3.98
CA LEU A 43 5.87 5.84 -3.50
C LEU A 43 6.23 4.95 -4.68
N ILE A 44 7.29 4.16 -4.52
CA ILE A 44 7.76 3.25 -5.55
C ILE A 44 7.20 1.87 -5.25
N ALA A 45 6.57 1.24 -6.24
CA ALA A 45 6.01 -0.09 -6.07
C ALA A 45 7.11 -1.14 -6.25
N ASP A 46 7.25 -2.04 -5.26
CA ASP A 46 8.08 -3.23 -5.43
C ASP A 46 7.22 -4.34 -6.08
N GLU A 47 7.76 -5.56 -6.13
CA GLU A 47 7.06 -6.68 -6.76
C GLU A 47 5.70 -6.96 -6.12
N LYS A 48 5.58 -6.77 -4.80
CA LYS A 48 4.33 -7.02 -4.09
C LYS A 48 3.34 -5.88 -4.26
N LEU A 49 3.84 -4.66 -4.35
CA LEU A 49 2.97 -3.49 -4.47
C LEU A 49 2.51 -3.22 -5.89
N ARG A 50 3.22 -3.70 -6.90
CA ARG A 50 2.82 -3.48 -8.28
C ARG A 50 1.40 -3.93 -8.61
N PRO A 51 0.97 -5.14 -8.22
CA PRO A 51 -0.41 -5.54 -8.45
C PRO A 51 -1.41 -4.67 -7.70
N LEU A 52 -1.02 -4.17 -6.53
CA LEU A 52 -1.87 -3.33 -5.72
C LEU A 52 -1.99 -1.92 -6.31
N PHE A 53 -0.86 -1.34 -6.69
CA PHE A 53 -0.81 0.03 -7.22
C PHE A 53 -1.21 0.09 -8.69
N GLU A 54 -1.05 -1.01 -9.42
CA GLU A 54 -1.25 -1.07 -10.86
C GLU A 54 -0.34 -0.10 -11.62
N ALA A 55 0.79 0.25 -11.01
CA ALA A 55 1.77 1.19 -11.58
C ALA A 55 3.11 0.98 -10.89
N ASP A 56 4.19 1.47 -11.51
CA ASP A 56 5.52 1.40 -10.93
C ASP A 56 5.69 2.36 -9.75
N ARG A 57 4.94 3.47 -9.77
CA ARG A 57 4.99 4.46 -8.70
C ARG A 57 3.66 5.21 -8.64
N ILE A 58 3.33 5.69 -7.45
CA ILE A 58 2.12 6.50 -7.24
C ILE A 58 2.44 7.63 -6.27
N GLY A 59 1.63 8.68 -6.30
CA GLY A 59 1.68 9.71 -5.28
C GLY A 59 1.08 9.18 -3.97
N MET A 60 1.59 9.65 -2.84
CA MET A 60 1.10 9.22 -1.53
C MET A 60 -0.40 9.47 -1.35
N PHE A 61 -0.93 10.48 -2.03
CA PHE A 61 -2.35 10.80 -1.94
C PHE A 61 -3.25 9.71 -2.53
N LYS A 62 -2.72 8.92 -3.44
CA LYS A 62 -3.48 7.83 -4.04
C LYS A 62 -3.48 6.58 -3.19
N LEU A 63 -2.61 6.50 -2.20
CA LEU A 63 -2.50 5.31 -1.36
C LEU A 63 -3.80 5.03 -0.60
N ALA A 64 -4.42 6.06 -0.03
CA ALA A 64 -5.68 5.90 0.69
C ALA A 64 -6.79 5.39 -0.23
N GLY A 65 -6.87 5.91 -1.45
CA GLY A 65 -7.85 5.45 -2.43
C GLY A 65 -7.63 4.01 -2.84
N ILE A 66 -6.38 3.62 -3.05
CA ILE A 66 -6.02 2.25 -3.38
C ILE A 66 -6.38 1.31 -2.23
N ALA A 67 -6.04 1.68 -1.01
CA ALA A 67 -6.36 0.87 0.17
C ALA A 67 -7.88 0.68 0.28
N GLY A 68 -8.65 1.75 0.12
CA GLY A 68 -10.12 1.66 0.17
C GLY A 68 -10.70 0.79 -0.94
N LYS A 69 -10.12 0.87 -2.14
CA LYS A 69 -10.55 0.08 -3.29
C LYS A 69 -10.35 -1.43 -3.06
N HIS A 70 -9.31 -1.78 -2.32
CA HIS A 70 -8.96 -3.18 -2.07
C HIS A 70 -9.50 -3.72 -0.75
N LEU A 71 -10.33 -2.95 -0.06
CA LEU A 71 -11.02 -3.38 1.15
C LEU A 71 -12.51 -3.61 0.85
N SER A 72 -13.05 -4.63 1.46
CA SER A 72 -14.49 -4.89 1.32
C SER A 72 -15.07 -5.46 2.61
#